data_fdf0436b29b63a91093b8f2184a02023
#
_entry.id   fdf0436b29b63a91093b8f2184a02023
#
_cell.length_a   1.000
_cell.length_b   1.000
_cell.length_c   1.000
_cell.angle_alpha   90.00
_cell.angle_beta   90.00
_cell.angle_gamma   90.00
#
_symmetry.space_group_name_H-M   'P 1'
#
loop_
_entity.id
_entity.type
_entity.pdbx_description
1 polymer ?
#
loop_
_entity_poly.entity_id
_entity_poly.type
_entity_poly.pdbx_seq_one_letter_code
_entity_poly.pdbx_strand_id
1 'polypeptide(L)'
;PPIKALTVGTLLGALFAILFQPQIINELSDSSNSSIIASYKVLIDTITSDVSITTESEILNELFSTGGMIGMLNTIFLVMATMIFGGSMDAIGAIKSISKALLNWADNIFKLFASTVASCLALNLTASDQYLSIVVSGKMFEKAYEDKKLAPENLSRTLEDSATVTSALIPWNSCGAYHSSVLGVSVGEYFIYAIFNWISPFMTLLFAAFRIKIRTLANKN
;
A
#
# COMPACT_ATOMS: atom_id res chain seq x y z
N PRO A 1 -10.19 7.27 11.49
CA PRO A 1 -8.98 6.45 11.64
C PRO A 1 -9.15 5.10 10.95
N PRO A 2 -8.22 4.66 10.09
CA PRO A 2 -8.37 3.46 9.26
C PRO A 2 -8.70 2.20 10.06
N ILE A 3 -8.04 2.00 11.19
CA ILE A 3 -8.25 0.84 12.07
C ILE A 3 -9.71 0.75 12.53
N LYS A 4 -10.31 1.88 12.95
CA LYS A 4 -11.73 1.88 13.38
C LYS A 4 -12.67 1.52 12.23
N ALA A 5 -12.42 2.04 11.03
CA ALA A 5 -13.23 1.74 9.85
C ALA A 5 -13.15 0.25 9.48
N LEU A 6 -11.95 -0.32 9.47
CA LEU A 6 -11.74 -1.75 9.21
C LEU A 6 -12.42 -2.62 10.27
N THR A 7 -12.24 -2.32 11.55
CA THR A 7 -12.89 -3.07 12.65
C THR A 7 -14.41 -3.03 12.55
N VAL A 8 -14.99 -1.84 12.31
CA VAL A 8 -16.43 -1.70 12.13
C VAL A 8 -16.90 -2.46 10.90
N GLY A 9 -16.17 -2.39 9.79
CA GLY A 9 -16.47 -3.15 8.56
C GLY A 9 -16.48 -4.66 8.80
N THR A 10 -15.48 -5.19 9.52
CA THR A 10 -15.41 -6.62 9.87
C THR A 10 -16.59 -7.04 10.75
N LEU A 11 -16.93 -6.24 11.77
CA LEU A 11 -18.07 -6.55 12.65
C LEU A 11 -19.41 -6.47 11.91
N LEU A 12 -19.59 -5.50 11.02
CA LEU A 12 -20.77 -5.43 10.17
C LEU A 12 -20.84 -6.62 9.21
N GLY A 13 -19.74 -6.99 8.57
CA GLY A 13 -19.66 -8.18 7.70
C GLY A 13 -20.07 -9.44 8.43
N ALA A 14 -19.57 -9.66 9.66
CA ALA A 14 -19.96 -10.77 10.51
C ALA A 14 -21.46 -10.74 10.84
N LEU A 15 -22.01 -9.58 11.19
CA LEU A 15 -23.45 -9.41 11.45
C LEU A 15 -24.29 -9.76 10.22
N PHE A 16 -23.90 -9.24 9.03
CA PHE A 16 -24.60 -9.53 7.79
C PHE A 16 -24.52 -11.02 7.41
N ALA A 17 -23.38 -11.68 7.64
CA ALA A 17 -23.23 -13.11 7.41
C ALA A 17 -24.24 -13.91 8.25
N ILE A 18 -24.39 -13.59 9.54
CA ILE A 18 -25.37 -14.25 10.42
C ILE A 18 -26.81 -14.02 9.95
N LEU A 19 -27.14 -12.79 9.53
CA LEU A 19 -28.52 -12.43 9.19
C LEU A 19 -28.94 -12.90 7.81
N PHE A 20 -28.06 -12.87 6.83
CA PHE A 20 -28.41 -13.07 5.41
C PHE A 20 -27.82 -14.34 4.80
N GLN A 21 -26.84 -15.00 5.47
CA GLN A 21 -26.15 -16.17 4.95
C GLN A 21 -26.13 -17.36 5.94
N PRO A 22 -27.25 -17.70 6.60
CA PRO A 22 -27.29 -18.80 7.57
C PRO A 22 -26.98 -20.16 6.93
N GLN A 23 -27.22 -20.31 5.62
CA GLN A 23 -26.93 -21.55 4.89
C GLN A 23 -25.43 -21.81 4.80
N ILE A 24 -24.64 -20.80 4.47
CA ILE A 24 -23.17 -20.89 4.38
C ILE A 24 -22.58 -21.16 5.78
N ILE A 25 -23.11 -20.50 6.82
CA ILE A 25 -22.68 -20.75 8.20
C ILE A 25 -22.96 -22.19 8.62
N ASN A 26 -24.09 -22.73 8.24
CA ASN A 26 -24.45 -24.15 8.53
C ASN A 26 -23.58 -25.13 7.75
N GLU A 27 -23.23 -24.81 6.51
CA GLU A 27 -22.35 -25.62 5.66
C GLU A 27 -20.90 -25.65 6.20
N LEU A 28 -20.40 -24.54 6.72
CA LEU A 28 -19.08 -24.42 7.34
C LEU A 28 -19.06 -24.95 8.78
N SER A 29 -20.22 -25.19 9.40
CA SER A 29 -20.28 -25.71 10.75
C SER A 29 -20.29 -27.24 10.73
N ASP A 30 -19.39 -27.87 11.49
CA ASP A 30 -19.34 -29.33 11.68
C ASP A 30 -20.56 -29.88 12.46
N SER A 31 -21.46 -29.03 12.91
CA SER A 31 -22.59 -29.40 13.78
C SER A 31 -23.92 -29.15 13.10
N SER A 32 -24.75 -30.16 13.00
CA SER A 32 -26.12 -30.14 12.48
C SER A 32 -27.13 -29.25 13.24
N ASN A 33 -26.68 -28.53 14.26
CA ASN A 33 -27.49 -27.61 15.03
C ASN A 33 -27.04 -26.16 14.78
N SER A 34 -27.93 -25.34 14.22
CA SER A 34 -27.79 -23.89 14.11
C SER A 34 -27.88 -23.21 15.50
N SER A 35 -26.87 -23.43 16.32
CA SER A 35 -26.70 -22.77 17.60
C SER A 35 -25.94 -21.47 17.41
N ILE A 36 -26.24 -20.45 18.22
CA ILE A 36 -25.45 -19.19 18.28
C ILE A 36 -23.96 -19.49 18.49
N ILE A 37 -23.66 -20.57 19.23
CA ILE A 37 -22.28 -21.05 19.49
C ILE A 37 -21.62 -21.52 18.17
N ALA A 38 -22.36 -22.24 17.31
CA ALA A 38 -21.85 -22.70 16.02
C ALA A 38 -21.56 -21.52 15.10
N SER A 39 -22.46 -20.55 15.02
CA SER A 39 -22.23 -19.32 14.23
C SER A 39 -21.03 -18.53 14.73
N TYR A 40 -20.86 -18.39 16.05
CA TYR A 40 -19.71 -17.73 16.63
C TYR A 40 -18.40 -18.47 16.29
N LYS A 41 -18.39 -19.80 16.40
CA LYS A 41 -17.23 -20.63 16.07
C LYS A 41 -16.84 -20.47 14.60
N VAL A 42 -17.80 -20.59 13.67
CA VAL A 42 -17.58 -20.42 12.24
C VAL A 42 -17.01 -19.02 11.93
N LEU A 43 -17.54 -17.96 12.55
CA LEU A 43 -17.05 -16.61 12.34
C LEU A 43 -15.60 -16.43 12.82
N ILE A 44 -15.28 -16.96 14.00
CA ILE A 44 -13.90 -16.90 14.51
C ILE A 44 -12.96 -17.72 13.63
N ASP A 45 -13.35 -18.94 13.26
CA ASP A 45 -12.55 -19.80 12.39
C ASP A 45 -12.34 -19.14 11.01
N THR A 46 -13.37 -18.51 10.44
CA THR A 46 -13.26 -17.77 9.17
C THR A 46 -12.31 -16.57 9.24
N ILE A 47 -12.27 -15.88 10.37
CA ILE A 47 -11.35 -14.74 10.56
C ILE A 47 -9.92 -15.21 10.80
N THR A 48 -9.74 -16.30 11.55
CA THR A 48 -8.42 -16.71 12.03
C THR A 48 -7.73 -17.75 11.15
N SER A 49 -8.48 -18.64 10.51
CA SER A 49 -7.95 -19.83 9.83
C SER A 49 -8.29 -19.81 8.33
N ASP A 50 -7.74 -20.79 7.64
CA ASP A 50 -8.04 -21.01 6.22
C ASP A 50 -9.51 -21.40 6.05
N VAL A 51 -10.18 -20.73 5.12
CA VAL A 51 -11.55 -21.05 4.72
C VAL A 51 -11.58 -21.26 3.22
N SER A 52 -12.17 -22.37 2.80
CA SER A 52 -12.47 -22.66 1.41
C SER A 52 -13.96 -22.98 1.25
N ILE A 53 -14.63 -22.27 0.38
CA ILE A 53 -16.02 -22.54 0.02
C ILE A 53 -16.01 -23.26 -1.33
N THR A 54 -16.60 -24.46 -1.38
CA THR A 54 -16.68 -25.25 -2.61
C THR A 54 -17.92 -24.86 -3.42
N THR A 55 -17.72 -24.36 -4.62
CA THR A 55 -18.77 -24.01 -5.57
C THR A 55 -18.60 -24.82 -6.86
N GLU A 56 -19.57 -24.75 -7.75
CA GLU A 56 -19.48 -25.39 -9.08
C GLU A 56 -18.44 -24.75 -10.03
N SER A 57 -17.92 -23.58 -9.69
CA SER A 57 -16.95 -22.84 -10.49
C SER A 57 -15.58 -22.83 -9.82
N GLU A 58 -14.59 -23.36 -10.50
CA GLU A 58 -13.19 -23.40 -10.04
C GLU A 58 -12.62 -21.99 -9.75
N ILE A 59 -12.99 -21.01 -10.59
CA ILE A 59 -12.60 -19.60 -10.42
C ILE A 59 -13.18 -19.02 -9.11
N LEU A 60 -14.44 -19.35 -8.78
CA LEU A 60 -15.06 -18.90 -7.53
C LEU A 60 -14.46 -19.59 -6.31
N ASN A 61 -14.09 -20.87 -6.43
CA ASN A 61 -13.43 -21.60 -5.35
C ASN A 61 -12.08 -20.97 -4.99
N GLU A 62 -11.31 -20.60 -6.00
CA GLU A 62 -10.03 -19.90 -5.79
C GLU A 62 -10.24 -18.50 -5.16
N LEU A 63 -11.24 -17.76 -5.63
CA LEU A 63 -11.58 -16.43 -5.12
C LEU A 63 -12.06 -16.45 -3.67
N PHE A 64 -12.80 -17.49 -3.28
CA PHE A 64 -13.34 -17.65 -1.91
C PHE A 64 -12.43 -18.45 -0.98
N SER A 65 -11.27 -18.87 -1.44
CA SER A 65 -10.22 -19.45 -0.61
C SER A 65 -9.41 -18.35 0.06
N THR A 66 -9.44 -18.28 1.38
CA THR A 66 -8.69 -17.28 2.14
C THR A 66 -7.93 -17.94 3.29
N GLY A 67 -6.69 -17.49 3.51
CA GLY A 67 -5.84 -18.00 4.60
C GLY A 67 -6.14 -17.39 5.98
N GLY A 68 -7.13 -16.53 6.09
CA GLY A 68 -7.44 -15.82 7.33
C GLY A 68 -6.23 -15.08 7.92
N MET A 69 -6.26 -14.86 9.24
CA MET A 69 -5.13 -14.23 9.95
C MET A 69 -3.87 -15.10 9.94
N ILE A 70 -4.02 -16.42 10.02
CA ILE A 70 -2.88 -17.36 10.04
C ILE A 70 -2.13 -17.31 8.71
N GLY A 71 -2.83 -17.28 7.59
CA GLY A 71 -2.22 -17.14 6.25
C GLY A 71 -1.40 -15.86 6.08
N MET A 72 -1.72 -14.82 6.85
CA MET A 72 -1.00 -13.54 6.81
C MET A 72 0.24 -13.48 7.71
N LEU A 73 0.54 -14.49 8.54
CA LEU A 73 1.65 -14.45 9.50
C LEU A 73 3.01 -14.26 8.82
N ASN A 74 3.25 -14.93 7.70
CA ASN A 74 4.49 -14.78 6.95
C ASN A 74 4.65 -13.35 6.41
N THR A 75 3.57 -12.75 5.92
CA THR A 75 3.54 -11.36 5.47
C THR A 75 3.80 -10.39 6.62
N ILE A 76 3.17 -10.60 7.77
CA ILE A 76 3.40 -9.80 8.99
C ILE A 76 4.86 -9.90 9.42
N PHE A 77 5.44 -11.10 9.44
CA PHE A 77 6.84 -11.30 9.79
C PHE A 77 7.78 -10.56 8.82
N LEU A 78 7.53 -10.65 7.51
CA LEU A 78 8.29 -9.92 6.51
C LEU A 78 8.18 -8.41 6.72
N VAL A 79 6.98 -7.89 6.94
CA VAL A 79 6.76 -6.45 7.20
C VAL A 79 7.48 -6.01 8.47
N MET A 80 7.44 -6.78 9.55
CA MET A 80 8.19 -6.47 10.78
C MET A 80 9.69 -6.44 10.54
N ALA A 81 10.25 -7.41 9.83
CA ALA A 81 11.67 -7.46 9.51
C ALA A 81 12.11 -6.25 8.67
N THR A 82 11.32 -5.87 7.67
CA THR A 82 11.60 -4.72 6.81
C THR A 82 11.44 -3.39 7.54
N MET A 83 10.49 -3.28 8.49
CA MET A 83 10.37 -2.10 9.35
C MET A 83 11.57 -1.94 10.29
N ILE A 84 12.11 -3.04 10.84
CA ILE A 84 13.33 -3.01 11.64
C ILE A 84 14.51 -2.53 10.78
N PHE A 85 14.63 -3.03 9.55
CA PHE A 85 15.66 -2.58 8.62
C PHE A 85 15.51 -1.09 8.29
N GLY A 86 14.30 -0.64 7.92
CA GLY A 86 14.00 0.77 7.63
C GLY A 86 14.28 1.69 8.83
N GLY A 87 13.88 1.26 10.04
CA GLY A 87 14.18 1.98 11.28
C GLY A 87 15.68 2.09 11.57
N SER A 88 16.44 1.03 11.27
CA SER A 88 17.91 1.04 11.39
C SER A 88 18.54 2.03 10.40
N MET A 89 18.05 2.06 9.15
CA MET A 89 18.49 3.01 8.12
C MET A 89 18.18 4.47 8.49
N ASP A 90 17.04 4.73 9.14
CA ASP A 90 16.71 6.06 9.65
C ASP A 90 17.59 6.45 10.84
N ALA A 91 17.81 5.53 11.78
CA ALA A 91 18.64 5.76 12.97
C ALA A 91 20.09 6.16 12.64
N ILE A 92 20.69 5.54 11.62
CA ILE A 92 22.04 5.91 11.14
C ILE A 92 22.04 7.17 10.25
N GLY A 93 20.87 7.76 9.96
CA GLY A 93 20.72 8.95 9.14
C GLY A 93 20.91 8.73 7.63
N ALA A 94 20.95 7.47 7.17
CA ALA A 94 21.13 7.14 5.76
C ALA A 94 19.98 7.69 4.90
N ILE A 95 18.74 7.55 5.36
CA ILE A 95 17.54 8.07 4.69
C ILE A 95 17.65 9.59 4.47
N LYS A 96 18.00 10.34 5.53
CA LYS A 96 18.17 11.80 5.46
C LYS A 96 19.32 12.20 4.53
N SER A 97 20.41 11.45 4.55
CA SER A 97 21.58 11.73 3.70
C SER A 97 21.28 11.54 2.22
N ILE A 98 20.60 10.46 1.86
CA ILE A 98 20.17 10.19 0.47
C ILE A 98 19.22 11.29 -0.01
N SER A 99 18.18 11.58 0.74
CA SER A 99 17.19 12.58 0.35
C SER A 99 17.78 13.99 0.29
N LYS A 100 18.71 14.34 1.17
CA LYS A 100 19.42 15.63 1.15
C LYS A 100 20.33 15.76 -0.08
N ALA A 101 21.02 14.69 -0.46
CA ALA A 101 21.84 14.69 -1.65
C ALA A 101 20.98 14.91 -2.91
N LEU A 102 19.82 14.26 -2.99
CA LEU A 102 18.86 14.45 -4.08
C LEU A 102 18.26 15.86 -4.09
N LEU A 103 17.93 16.41 -2.93
CA LEU A 103 17.43 17.77 -2.82
C LEU A 103 18.46 18.82 -3.29
N ASN A 104 19.73 18.63 -2.96
CA ASN A 104 20.79 19.52 -3.39
C ASN A 104 20.97 19.56 -4.92
N TRP A 105 20.52 18.53 -5.63
CA TRP A 105 20.54 18.48 -7.11
C TRP A 105 19.35 19.20 -7.75
N ALA A 106 18.36 19.63 -6.98
CA ALA A 106 17.08 20.19 -7.42
C ALA A 106 17.15 21.68 -7.84
N ASP A 107 18.04 22.05 -8.77
CA ASP A 107 18.26 23.45 -9.18
C ASP A 107 17.07 24.05 -9.95
N ASN A 108 16.41 23.27 -10.78
CA ASN A 108 15.29 23.69 -11.62
C ASN A 108 14.03 22.85 -11.35
N ILE A 109 12.90 23.24 -11.95
CA ILE A 109 11.62 22.59 -11.73
C ILE A 109 11.67 21.10 -12.10
N PHE A 110 12.23 20.75 -13.26
CA PHE A 110 12.34 19.36 -13.69
C PHE A 110 13.19 18.54 -12.72
N LYS A 111 14.37 19.03 -12.34
CA LYS A 111 15.24 18.36 -11.37
C LYS A 111 14.57 18.24 -9.99
N LEU A 112 13.76 19.21 -9.59
CA LEU A 112 13.01 19.13 -8.34
C LEU A 112 12.01 17.96 -8.36
N PHE A 113 11.22 17.82 -9.42
CA PHE A 113 10.34 16.68 -9.59
C PHE A 113 11.11 15.35 -9.66
N ALA A 114 12.20 15.32 -10.43
CA ALA A 114 13.05 14.13 -10.56
C ALA A 114 13.70 13.74 -9.23
N SER A 115 14.17 14.68 -8.43
CA SER A 115 14.70 14.45 -7.09
C SER A 115 13.63 13.92 -6.14
N THR A 116 12.41 14.45 -6.23
CA THR A 116 11.28 13.97 -5.41
C THR A 116 10.93 12.52 -5.77
N VAL A 117 10.77 12.22 -7.07
CA VAL A 117 10.52 10.85 -7.56
C VAL A 117 11.64 9.89 -7.12
N ALA A 118 12.90 10.27 -7.34
CA ALA A 118 14.04 9.45 -6.96
C ALA A 118 14.10 9.21 -5.44
N SER A 119 13.77 10.23 -4.62
CA SER A 119 13.70 10.10 -3.16
C SER A 119 12.59 9.13 -2.74
N CYS A 120 11.42 9.22 -3.35
CA CYS A 120 10.31 8.31 -3.09
C CYS A 120 10.67 6.85 -3.41
N LEU A 121 11.29 6.61 -4.57
CA LEU A 121 11.74 5.28 -4.97
C LEU A 121 12.83 4.74 -4.04
N ALA A 122 13.83 5.57 -3.70
CA ALA A 122 14.88 5.18 -2.77
C ALA A 122 14.32 4.82 -1.39
N LEU A 123 13.33 5.59 -0.89
CA LEU A 123 12.69 5.32 0.38
C LEU A 123 11.80 4.07 0.34
N ASN A 124 11.07 3.85 -0.73
CA ASN A 124 10.30 2.61 -0.90
C ASN A 124 11.20 1.36 -0.89
N LEU A 125 12.41 1.48 -1.45
CA LEU A 125 13.39 0.39 -1.46
C LEU A 125 14.08 0.18 -0.10
N THR A 126 14.37 1.25 0.63
CA THR A 126 15.18 1.21 1.85
C THR A 126 14.38 1.23 3.13
N ALA A 127 13.30 2.02 3.20
CA ALA A 127 12.43 2.06 4.36
C ALA A 127 11.34 0.98 4.32
N SER A 128 11.11 0.39 3.14
CA SER A 128 10.16 -0.70 2.92
C SER A 128 8.72 -0.39 3.33
N ASP A 129 8.40 0.89 3.47
CA ASP A 129 7.08 1.37 3.88
C ASP A 129 6.65 2.58 3.06
N GLN A 130 5.46 2.49 2.47
CA GLN A 130 4.87 3.54 1.65
C GLN A 130 4.64 4.82 2.43
N TYR A 131 4.12 4.71 3.65
CA TYR A 131 3.78 5.87 4.47
C TYR A 131 5.04 6.69 4.81
N LEU A 132 6.12 6.04 5.21
CA LEU A 132 7.42 6.69 5.45
C LEU A 132 7.93 7.38 4.18
N SER A 133 7.83 6.73 3.03
CA SER A 133 8.26 7.29 1.75
C SER A 133 7.51 8.60 1.43
N ILE A 134 6.20 8.64 1.62
CA ILE A 134 5.38 9.83 1.40
C ILE A 134 5.70 10.94 2.41
N VAL A 135 5.68 10.61 3.71
CA VAL A 135 5.82 11.62 4.78
C VAL A 135 7.21 12.24 4.81
N VAL A 136 8.26 11.42 4.69
CA VAL A 136 9.64 11.91 4.71
C VAL A 136 9.94 12.74 3.47
N SER A 137 9.63 12.23 2.27
CA SER A 137 9.82 12.98 1.03
C SER A 137 8.97 14.26 1.03
N GLY A 138 7.71 14.18 1.45
CA GLY A 138 6.81 15.33 1.53
C GLY A 138 7.41 16.46 2.35
N LYS A 139 7.79 16.18 3.60
CA LYS A 139 8.40 17.17 4.50
C LYS A 139 9.74 17.73 4.00
N MET A 140 10.53 16.92 3.33
CA MET A 140 11.84 17.35 2.84
C MET A 140 11.75 18.27 1.62
N PHE A 141 10.82 18.01 0.74
CA PHE A 141 10.70 18.76 -0.51
C PHE A 141 9.70 19.93 -0.43
N GLU A 142 8.84 20.00 0.61
CA GLU A 142 7.81 21.03 0.79
C GLU A 142 8.36 22.44 0.57
N LYS A 143 9.41 22.82 1.30
CA LYS A 143 10.02 24.13 1.19
C LYS A 143 10.62 24.40 -0.19
N ALA A 144 11.20 23.39 -0.84
CA ALA A 144 11.77 23.54 -2.18
C ALA A 144 10.70 23.80 -3.25
N TYR A 145 9.52 23.22 -3.10
CA TYR A 145 8.36 23.53 -3.96
C TYR A 145 7.84 24.95 -3.70
N GLU A 146 7.76 25.38 -2.44
CA GLU A 146 7.36 26.74 -2.06
C GLU A 146 8.34 27.78 -2.61
N ASP A 147 9.65 27.59 -2.47
CA ASP A 147 10.70 28.47 -2.97
C ASP A 147 10.63 28.64 -4.50
N LYS A 148 10.19 27.60 -5.22
CA LYS A 148 9.91 27.64 -6.66
C LYS A 148 8.52 28.18 -7.03
N LYS A 149 7.75 28.66 -6.03
CA LYS A 149 6.37 29.16 -6.19
C LYS A 149 5.43 28.14 -6.82
N LEU A 150 5.63 26.87 -6.55
CA LEU A 150 4.77 25.78 -6.98
C LEU A 150 3.65 25.57 -5.97
N ALA A 151 2.45 25.29 -6.46
CA ALA A 151 1.32 24.97 -5.58
C ALA A 151 1.50 23.59 -4.92
N PRO A 152 1.04 23.41 -3.66
CA PRO A 152 1.23 22.16 -2.89
C PRO A 152 0.72 20.90 -3.60
N GLU A 153 -0.30 21.05 -4.47
CA GLU A 153 -0.86 19.94 -5.23
C GLU A 153 0.16 19.27 -6.16
N ASN A 154 1.18 20.02 -6.60
CA ASN A 154 2.24 19.42 -7.43
C ASN A 154 3.08 18.43 -6.62
N LEU A 155 3.42 18.78 -5.38
CA LEU A 155 4.15 17.87 -4.49
C LEU A 155 3.28 16.66 -4.14
N SER A 156 2.05 16.87 -3.71
CA SER A 156 1.12 15.79 -3.36
C SER A 156 0.95 14.79 -4.52
N ARG A 157 0.72 15.29 -5.72
CA ARG A 157 0.62 14.46 -6.92
C ARG A 157 1.91 13.69 -7.20
N THR A 158 3.08 14.34 -7.08
CA THR A 158 4.36 13.67 -7.32
C THR A 158 4.61 12.56 -6.32
N LEU A 159 4.23 12.76 -5.05
CA LEU A 159 4.32 11.74 -4.01
C LEU A 159 3.41 10.54 -4.30
N GLU A 160 2.16 10.80 -4.71
CA GLU A 160 1.23 9.73 -5.11
C GLU A 160 1.75 8.95 -6.34
N ASP A 161 2.14 9.66 -7.39
CA ASP A 161 2.61 9.06 -8.64
C ASP A 161 3.93 8.30 -8.49
N SER A 162 4.70 8.53 -7.43
CA SER A 162 6.00 7.88 -7.22
C SER A 162 6.09 7.02 -5.97
N ALA A 163 5.64 7.48 -4.81
CA ALA A 163 5.74 6.70 -3.58
C ALA A 163 4.61 5.68 -3.46
N THR A 164 3.35 6.13 -3.65
CA THR A 164 2.18 5.28 -3.45
C THR A 164 2.13 4.15 -4.46
N VAL A 165 2.15 4.48 -5.75
CA VAL A 165 1.93 3.48 -6.80
C VAL A 165 3.10 2.51 -6.95
N THR A 166 4.35 2.94 -6.70
CA THR A 166 5.52 2.06 -6.90
C THR A 166 5.79 1.13 -5.71
N SER A 167 5.23 1.40 -4.55
CA SER A 167 5.40 0.56 -3.35
C SER A 167 4.96 -0.88 -3.58
N ALA A 168 3.91 -1.10 -4.38
CA ALA A 168 3.42 -2.41 -4.75
C ALA A 168 4.37 -3.22 -5.66
N LEU A 169 5.34 -2.55 -6.31
CA LEU A 169 6.32 -3.18 -7.20
C LEU A 169 7.56 -3.71 -6.47
N ILE A 170 7.66 -3.49 -5.16
CA ILE A 170 8.83 -3.87 -4.37
C ILE A 170 8.46 -5.04 -3.45
N PRO A 171 9.08 -6.23 -3.64
CA PRO A 171 8.67 -7.45 -2.94
C PRO A 171 8.73 -7.36 -1.41
N TRP A 172 9.69 -6.61 -0.88
CA TRP A 172 9.89 -6.43 0.57
C TRP A 172 9.26 -5.17 1.13
N ASN A 173 8.58 -4.37 0.30
CA ASN A 173 7.74 -3.28 0.79
C ASN A 173 6.42 -3.84 1.33
N SER A 174 5.87 -3.22 2.37
CA SER A 174 4.61 -3.64 2.99
C SER A 174 3.48 -3.82 1.98
N CYS A 175 3.40 -2.94 0.97
CA CYS A 175 2.40 -3.03 -0.10
C CYS A 175 2.67 -4.22 -1.04
N GLY A 176 3.90 -4.42 -1.49
CA GLY A 176 4.26 -5.54 -2.38
C GLY A 176 4.05 -6.88 -1.70
N ALA A 177 4.47 -7.02 -0.44
CA ALA A 177 4.26 -8.21 0.36
C ALA A 177 2.76 -8.53 0.54
N TYR A 178 1.95 -7.51 0.84
CA TYR A 178 0.49 -7.67 0.97
C TYR A 178 -0.16 -8.11 -0.35
N HIS A 179 0.13 -7.40 -1.45
CA HIS A 179 -0.45 -7.75 -2.75
C HIS A 179 -0.06 -9.16 -3.20
N SER A 180 1.21 -9.53 -3.03
CA SER A 180 1.69 -10.88 -3.34
C SER A 180 0.94 -11.95 -2.53
N SER A 181 0.74 -11.72 -1.24
CA SER A 181 0.02 -12.63 -0.37
C SER A 181 -1.46 -12.78 -0.75
N VAL A 182 -2.14 -11.66 -1.08
CA VAL A 182 -3.58 -11.67 -1.42
C VAL A 182 -3.84 -12.24 -2.80
N LEU A 183 -2.97 -11.93 -3.77
CA LEU A 183 -3.11 -12.41 -5.15
C LEU A 183 -2.60 -13.84 -5.34
N GLY A 184 -1.86 -14.39 -4.37
CA GLY A 184 -1.24 -15.71 -4.50
C GLY A 184 -0.11 -15.81 -5.54
N VAL A 185 0.39 -14.65 -6.02
CA VAL A 185 1.46 -14.58 -7.05
C VAL A 185 2.59 -13.69 -6.59
N SER A 186 3.81 -13.99 -7.01
CA SER A 186 4.98 -13.17 -6.65
C SER A 186 4.94 -11.79 -7.32
N VAL A 187 5.59 -10.79 -6.69
CA VAL A 187 5.70 -9.44 -7.26
C VAL A 187 6.32 -9.48 -8.67
N GLY A 188 7.31 -10.36 -8.90
CA GLY A 188 7.96 -10.49 -10.21
C GLY A 188 7.01 -10.94 -11.32
N GLU A 189 6.00 -11.74 -10.99
CA GLU A 189 5.01 -12.24 -11.95
C GLU A 189 4.02 -11.15 -12.36
N TYR A 190 3.50 -10.36 -11.42
CA TYR A 190 2.57 -9.29 -11.78
C TYR A 190 3.24 -7.98 -12.19
N PHE A 191 4.55 -7.80 -11.94
CA PHE A 191 5.28 -6.58 -12.25
C PHE A 191 5.06 -6.08 -13.68
N ILE A 192 5.15 -6.98 -14.65
CA ILE A 192 5.01 -6.64 -16.09
C ILE A 192 3.60 -6.11 -16.39
N TYR A 193 2.58 -6.66 -15.72
CA TYR A 193 1.19 -6.31 -15.92
C TYR A 193 0.77 -5.06 -15.16
N ALA A 194 1.50 -4.68 -14.14
CA ALA A 194 1.26 -3.48 -13.32
C ALA A 194 1.73 -2.21 -14.04
N ILE A 195 1.31 -2.03 -15.31
CA ILE A 195 1.76 -0.95 -16.22
C ILE A 195 1.58 0.43 -15.59
N PHE A 196 0.45 0.68 -14.97
CA PHE A 196 0.16 1.94 -14.31
C PHE A 196 1.21 2.27 -13.22
N ASN A 197 1.61 1.28 -12.44
CA ASN A 197 2.49 1.47 -11.30
C ASN A 197 3.91 1.89 -11.71
N TRP A 198 4.48 1.32 -12.76
CA TRP A 198 5.82 1.71 -13.20
C TRP A 198 5.82 2.84 -14.23
N ILE A 199 4.74 3.08 -14.99
CA ILE A 199 4.67 4.19 -15.95
C ILE A 199 4.36 5.53 -15.28
N SER A 200 3.66 5.55 -14.14
CA SER A 200 3.20 6.76 -13.45
C SER A 200 4.35 7.72 -13.08
N PRO A 201 5.47 7.28 -12.48
CA PRO A 201 6.61 8.15 -12.22
C PRO A 201 7.19 8.78 -13.50
N PHE A 202 7.26 8.01 -14.59
CA PHE A 202 7.76 8.54 -15.88
C PHE A 202 6.82 9.59 -16.45
N MET A 203 5.51 9.41 -16.32
CA MET A 203 4.53 10.41 -16.76
C MET A 203 4.63 11.69 -15.94
N THR A 204 4.85 11.60 -14.64
CA THR A 204 5.12 12.77 -13.79
C THR A 204 6.37 13.51 -14.23
N LEU A 205 7.46 12.81 -14.55
CA LEU A 205 8.69 13.42 -15.08
C LEU A 205 8.48 14.05 -16.45
N LEU A 206 7.72 13.41 -17.32
CA LEU A 206 7.38 13.93 -18.64
C LEU A 206 6.57 15.23 -18.52
N PHE A 207 5.58 15.26 -17.64
CA PHE A 207 4.78 16.46 -17.37
C PHE A 207 5.62 17.58 -16.78
N ALA A 208 6.58 17.26 -15.90
CA ALA A 208 7.52 18.22 -15.37
C ALA A 208 8.47 18.79 -16.45
N ALA A 209 8.97 17.94 -17.36
CA ALA A 209 9.84 18.34 -18.45
C ALA A 209 9.16 19.33 -19.41
N PHE A 210 7.92 19.04 -19.79
CA PHE A 210 7.13 19.89 -20.70
C PHE A 210 6.30 20.97 -19.98
N ARG A 211 6.41 21.08 -18.66
CA ARG A 211 5.62 22.00 -17.80
C ARG A 211 4.11 21.88 -18.00
N ILE A 212 3.63 20.68 -18.28
CA ILE A 212 2.20 20.41 -18.50
C ILE A 212 1.49 20.30 -17.13
N LYS A 213 0.41 21.08 -16.98
CA LYS A 213 -0.44 21.08 -15.75
C LYS A 213 0.34 21.32 -14.44
N ILE A 214 1.49 21.99 -14.49
CA ILE A 214 2.18 22.46 -13.29
C ILE A 214 1.47 23.72 -12.80
N ARG A 215 0.93 23.67 -11.58
CA ARG A 215 0.28 24.81 -10.95
C ARG A 215 1.30 25.64 -10.19
N THR A 216 1.27 26.96 -10.42
CA THR A 216 2.04 27.92 -9.64
C THR A 216 1.14 28.58 -8.59
N LEU A 217 1.73 29.00 -7.48
CA LEU A 217 1.04 29.86 -6.53
C LEU A 217 0.65 31.14 -7.25
N ALA A 218 -0.66 31.44 -7.34
CA ALA A 218 -1.12 32.73 -7.83
C ALA A 218 -0.51 33.81 -6.92
N ASN A 219 0.10 34.84 -7.51
CA ASN A 219 0.46 36.02 -6.75
C ASN A 219 -0.80 36.54 -6.05
N LYS A 220 -0.85 36.43 -4.74
CA LYS A 220 -1.80 37.20 -3.94
C LYS A 220 -1.32 38.65 -4.01
N ASN A 221 -1.80 39.37 -5.01
CA ASN A 221 -1.80 40.85 -4.97
C ASN A 221 -2.98 41.28 -4.12
#